data_805e9c41854a79840b3e4b3344438f1a
#
_entry.id   805e9c41854a79840b3e4b3344438f1a
#
_cell.length_a   1.000
_cell.length_b   1.000
_cell.length_c   1.000
_cell.angle_alpha   90.00
_cell.angle_beta   90.00
_cell.angle_gamma   90.00
#
_symmetry.space_group_name_H-M   'P 1'
#
loop_
_entity.id
_entity.type
_entity.pdbx_description
1 polymer ?
#
loop_
_entity_poly.entity_id
_entity_poly.type
_entity_poly.pdbx_seq_one_letter_code
_entity_poly.pdbx_strand_id
1 'polypeptide(L)'
;MPDTTLMSETMLFAELDDDALAKVVGAGRDLEMRRGDLLFREGDDPDELFVVVSGRIAIANKSIDGRESMVALMEEGDLFGEMGLFDGRGRSAEARALETSVVTAVPYGPVRNLYENNPALLWRVVAML
;
A
#
# COMPACT_ATOMS: atom_id res chain seq x y z
N MET A 1 1.48 7.04 -15.64
CA MET A 1 2.42 7.40 -14.59
C MET A 1 1.68 7.64 -13.29
N PRO A 2 2.15 7.10 -12.12
CA PRO A 2 1.44 7.30 -10.86
C PRO A 2 1.32 8.78 -10.49
N ASP A 3 0.23 9.10 -9.78
CA ASP A 3 -0.05 10.48 -9.36
C ASP A 3 0.82 10.88 -8.17
N THR A 4 1.80 11.74 -8.44
CA THR A 4 2.75 12.22 -7.43
C THR A 4 2.05 13.00 -6.32
N THR A 5 1.03 13.79 -6.66
CA THR A 5 0.29 14.59 -5.68
C THR A 5 -0.43 13.71 -4.68
N LEU A 6 -1.11 12.68 -5.16
CA LEU A 6 -1.82 11.73 -4.31
C LEU A 6 -0.85 10.96 -3.42
N MET A 7 0.26 10.48 -3.99
CA MET A 7 1.28 9.76 -3.25
C MET A 7 1.93 10.60 -2.14
N SER A 8 2.16 11.90 -2.42
CA SER A 8 2.79 12.80 -1.45
C SER A 8 1.95 13.05 -0.20
N GLU A 9 0.64 12.80 -0.26
CA GLU A 9 -0.26 13.00 0.87
C GLU A 9 -0.31 11.80 1.82
N THR A 10 0.28 10.67 1.43
CA THR A 10 0.28 9.48 2.29
C THR A 10 1.28 9.60 3.43
N MET A 11 1.00 8.90 4.52
CA MET A 11 1.83 8.91 5.73
C MET A 11 3.29 8.57 5.45
N LEU A 12 3.54 7.55 4.62
CA LEU A 12 4.91 7.10 4.33
C LEU A 12 5.69 8.07 3.46
N PHE A 13 5.01 8.88 2.64
CA PHE A 13 5.67 9.71 1.63
C PHE A 13 5.58 11.20 1.89
N ALA A 14 4.79 11.62 2.89
CA ALA A 14 4.54 13.04 3.17
C ALA A 14 5.81 13.82 3.54
N GLU A 15 6.79 13.16 4.14
CA GLU A 15 8.04 13.79 4.60
C GLU A 15 9.18 13.70 3.58
N LEU A 16 8.94 13.10 2.40
CA LEU A 16 9.96 12.96 1.38
C LEU A 16 10.18 14.26 0.61
N ASP A 17 11.43 14.54 0.26
CA ASP A 17 11.72 15.60 -0.70
C ASP A 17 11.31 15.19 -2.11
N ASP A 18 11.32 16.13 -3.05
CA ASP A 18 10.86 15.90 -4.42
C ASP A 18 11.66 14.80 -5.12
N ASP A 19 12.96 14.72 -4.92
CA ASP A 19 13.81 13.72 -5.56
C ASP A 19 13.52 12.32 -5.01
N ALA A 20 13.40 12.18 -3.70
CA ALA A 20 13.08 10.91 -3.06
C ALA A 20 11.69 10.43 -3.46
N LEU A 21 10.70 11.34 -3.45
CA LEU A 21 9.34 11.02 -3.88
C LEU A 21 9.31 10.57 -5.33
N ALA A 22 10.02 11.26 -6.22
CA ALA A 22 10.08 10.91 -7.64
C ALA A 22 10.65 9.50 -7.87
N LYS A 23 11.65 9.09 -7.09
CA LYS A 23 12.22 7.75 -7.19
C LYS A 23 11.23 6.67 -6.79
N VAL A 24 10.51 6.90 -5.69
CA VAL A 24 9.51 5.95 -5.20
C VAL A 24 8.35 5.84 -6.17
N VAL A 25 7.80 6.98 -6.59
CA VAL A 25 6.67 7.04 -7.53
C VAL A 25 7.06 6.44 -8.88
N GLY A 26 8.28 6.73 -9.35
CA GLY A 26 8.78 6.20 -10.62
C GLY A 26 8.96 4.68 -10.63
N ALA A 27 9.13 4.06 -9.47
CA ALA A 27 9.19 2.60 -9.35
C ALA A 27 7.81 1.96 -9.29
N GLY A 28 6.75 2.74 -9.11
CA GLY A 28 5.37 2.26 -9.02
C GLY A 28 4.73 2.08 -10.39
N ARG A 29 3.62 1.37 -10.38
CA ARG A 29 2.78 1.16 -11.56
C ARG A 29 1.30 1.22 -11.17
N ASP A 30 0.47 1.73 -12.07
CA ASP A 30 -0.97 1.74 -11.87
C ASP A 30 -1.56 0.41 -12.32
N LEU A 31 -2.44 -0.15 -11.51
CA LEU A 31 -3.18 -1.37 -11.80
C LEU A 31 -4.66 -1.04 -11.89
N GLU A 32 -5.28 -1.44 -12.99
CA GLU A 32 -6.73 -1.35 -13.15
C GLU A 32 -7.36 -2.64 -12.62
N MET A 33 -8.40 -2.50 -11.80
CA MET A 33 -9.09 -3.63 -11.20
C MET A 33 -10.58 -3.53 -11.48
N ARG A 34 -11.19 -4.66 -11.76
CA ARG A 34 -12.63 -4.80 -11.88
C ARG A 34 -13.20 -5.25 -10.54
N ARG A 35 -14.48 -4.99 -10.34
CA ARG A 35 -15.20 -5.50 -9.16
C ARG A 35 -14.93 -6.99 -8.97
N GLY A 36 -14.52 -7.38 -7.78
CA GLY A 36 -14.23 -8.76 -7.42
C GLY A 36 -12.79 -9.20 -7.63
N ASP A 37 -11.97 -8.41 -8.36
CA ASP A 37 -10.57 -8.76 -8.56
C ASP A 37 -9.82 -8.73 -7.23
N LEU A 38 -8.92 -9.71 -7.05
CA LEU A 38 -8.03 -9.78 -5.89
C LEU A 38 -6.70 -9.13 -6.21
N LEU A 39 -6.26 -8.25 -5.33
CA LEU A 39 -4.94 -7.65 -5.43
C LEU A 39 -3.88 -8.56 -4.79
N PHE A 40 -4.22 -9.12 -3.63
CA PHE A 40 -3.43 -10.15 -2.96
C PHE A 40 -4.34 -10.99 -2.07
N ARG A 41 -3.84 -12.16 -1.68
CA ARG A 41 -4.54 -13.11 -0.80
C ARG A 41 -3.88 -13.17 0.56
N GLU A 42 -4.66 -13.53 1.57
CA GLU A 42 -4.14 -13.83 2.89
C GLU A 42 -3.07 -14.92 2.78
N GLY A 43 -1.92 -14.70 3.42
CA GLY A 43 -0.79 -15.62 3.39
C GLY A 43 0.22 -15.37 2.28
N ASP A 44 -0.10 -14.56 1.27
CA ASP A 44 0.86 -14.23 0.21
C ASP A 44 2.09 -13.52 0.78
N ASP A 45 3.23 -13.75 0.15
CA ASP A 45 4.46 -13.02 0.48
C ASP A 45 4.35 -11.57 0.01
N PRO A 46 4.50 -10.59 0.91
CA PRO A 46 4.37 -9.20 0.53
C PRO A 46 5.65 -8.67 -0.12
N ASP A 47 5.48 -7.94 -1.20
CA ASP A 47 6.59 -7.30 -1.91
C ASP A 47 6.26 -5.88 -2.38
N GLU A 48 5.02 -5.45 -2.23
CA GLU A 48 4.54 -4.15 -2.68
C GLU A 48 3.56 -3.56 -1.66
N LEU A 49 3.54 -2.24 -1.59
CA LEU A 49 2.47 -1.50 -0.94
C LEU A 49 1.59 -0.84 -2.01
N PHE A 50 0.45 -0.32 -1.61
CA PHE A 50 -0.54 0.19 -2.55
C PHE A 50 -1.15 1.50 -2.08
N VAL A 51 -1.48 2.37 -3.03
CA VAL A 51 -2.26 3.58 -2.78
C VAL A 51 -3.45 3.57 -3.73
N VAL A 52 -4.64 3.80 -3.19
CA VAL A 52 -5.86 3.86 -4.00
C VAL A 52 -5.91 5.17 -4.77
N VAL A 53 -5.98 5.10 -6.09
CA VAL A 53 -6.15 6.26 -6.96
C VAL A 53 -7.63 6.55 -7.12
N SER A 54 -8.44 5.52 -7.36
CA SER A 54 -9.89 5.64 -7.49
C SER A 54 -10.55 4.32 -7.14
N GLY A 55 -11.82 4.37 -6.75
CA GLY A 55 -12.59 3.19 -6.41
C GLY A 55 -12.49 2.84 -4.93
N ARG A 56 -12.75 1.57 -4.61
CA ARG A 56 -12.77 1.07 -3.24
C ARG A 56 -12.21 -0.35 -3.16
N ILE A 57 -11.35 -0.57 -2.18
CA ILE A 57 -10.72 -1.86 -1.93
C ILE A 57 -11.09 -2.32 -0.52
N ALA A 58 -11.66 -3.51 -0.42
CA ALA A 58 -11.96 -4.12 0.88
C ALA A 58 -10.77 -4.95 1.34
N ILE A 59 -10.35 -4.72 2.56
CA ILE A 59 -9.38 -5.56 3.26
C ILE A 59 -10.17 -6.50 4.15
N ALA A 60 -10.03 -7.80 3.93
CA ALA A 60 -10.84 -8.80 4.62
C ALA A 60 -10.02 -10.00 5.03
N ASN A 61 -10.35 -10.59 6.18
CA ASN A 61 -9.77 -11.86 6.59
C ASN A 61 -10.88 -12.88 6.86
N LYS A 62 -10.50 -14.15 6.88
CA LYS A 62 -11.41 -15.24 7.20
C LYS A 62 -11.19 -15.68 8.65
N SER A 63 -12.28 -15.87 9.37
CA SER A 63 -12.23 -16.48 10.69
C SER A 63 -12.00 -17.99 10.59
N ILE A 64 -11.74 -18.64 11.73
CA ILE A 64 -11.50 -20.08 11.82
C ILE A 64 -12.67 -20.89 11.23
N ASP A 65 -13.89 -20.40 11.35
CA ASP A 65 -15.09 -21.06 10.83
C ASP A 65 -15.36 -20.72 9.35
N GLY A 66 -14.43 -20.05 8.68
CA GLY A 66 -14.52 -19.74 7.26
C GLY A 66 -15.32 -18.48 6.93
N ARG A 67 -15.84 -17.77 7.92
CA ARG A 67 -16.56 -16.51 7.68
C ARG A 67 -15.60 -15.39 7.33
N GLU A 68 -15.97 -14.65 6.30
CA GLU A 68 -15.22 -13.48 5.87
C GLU A 68 -15.62 -12.26 6.69
N SER A 69 -14.64 -11.51 7.19
CA SER A 69 -14.86 -10.26 7.91
C SER A 69 -14.08 -9.15 7.23
N MET A 70 -14.77 -8.06 6.89
CA MET A 70 -14.11 -6.87 6.39
C MET A 70 -13.42 -6.16 7.55
N VAL A 71 -12.10 -5.99 7.42
CA VAL A 71 -11.25 -5.35 8.44
C VAL A 71 -11.18 -3.84 8.19
N ALA A 72 -11.12 -3.44 6.91
CA ALA A 72 -10.98 -2.04 6.53
C ALA A 72 -11.48 -1.82 5.11
N LEU A 73 -11.90 -0.60 4.83
CA LEU A 73 -12.24 -0.14 3.50
C LEU A 73 -11.25 0.95 3.09
N MET A 74 -10.57 0.73 1.96
CA MET A 74 -9.60 1.66 1.41
C MET A 74 -10.21 2.44 0.26
N GLU A 75 -10.09 3.76 0.32
CA GLU A 75 -10.64 4.69 -0.66
C GLU A 75 -9.54 5.59 -1.21
N GLU A 76 -9.88 6.51 -2.10
CA GLU A 76 -8.93 7.43 -2.74
C GLU A 76 -7.95 8.04 -1.73
N GLY A 77 -6.66 7.91 -1.99
CA GLY A 77 -5.59 8.44 -1.15
C GLY A 77 -5.13 7.52 -0.03
N ASP A 78 -5.85 6.43 0.25
CA ASP A 78 -5.45 5.51 1.32
C ASP A 78 -4.29 4.63 0.88
N LEU A 79 -3.32 4.47 1.79
CA LEU A 79 -2.19 3.58 1.64
C LEU A 79 -2.43 2.31 2.44
N PHE A 80 -2.13 1.17 1.85
CA PHE A 80 -2.26 -0.12 2.53
C PHE A 80 -1.23 -1.13 2.01
N GLY A 81 -1.12 -2.26 2.70
CA GLY A 81 -0.19 -3.32 2.31
C GLY A 81 1.27 -3.04 2.69
N GLU A 82 1.50 -2.07 3.58
CA GLU A 82 2.84 -1.64 3.99
C GLU A 82 3.45 -2.48 5.12
N MET A 83 2.65 -3.25 5.84
CA MET A 83 3.13 -3.95 7.04
C MET A 83 4.27 -4.92 6.75
N GLY A 84 4.22 -5.61 5.61
CA GLY A 84 5.28 -6.52 5.20
C GLY A 84 6.62 -5.86 4.97
N LEU A 85 6.61 -4.55 4.67
CA LEU A 85 7.84 -3.76 4.56
C LEU A 85 8.60 -3.72 5.89
N PHE A 86 7.85 -3.70 7.00
CA PHE A 86 8.42 -3.55 8.34
C PHE A 86 8.63 -4.90 9.05
N ASP A 87 7.70 -5.84 8.94
CA ASP A 87 7.75 -7.09 9.69
C ASP A 87 8.14 -8.32 8.87
N GLY A 88 8.14 -8.23 7.54
CA GLY A 88 8.50 -9.34 6.67
C GLY A 88 7.55 -10.53 6.70
N ARG A 89 6.39 -10.38 7.33
CA ARG A 89 5.41 -11.46 7.46
C ARG A 89 4.49 -11.51 6.25
N GLY A 90 3.86 -12.67 6.02
CA GLY A 90 2.85 -12.83 4.98
C GLY A 90 1.64 -11.93 5.19
N ARG A 91 0.87 -11.73 4.13
CA ARG A 91 -0.34 -10.93 4.18
C ARG A 91 -1.31 -11.46 5.24
N SER A 92 -1.75 -10.60 6.14
CA SER A 92 -2.69 -10.97 7.20
C SER A 92 -4.14 -10.98 6.75
N ALA A 93 -4.41 -10.44 5.56
CA ALA A 93 -5.75 -10.33 4.98
C ALA A 93 -5.65 -10.34 3.46
N GLU A 94 -6.79 -10.50 2.78
CA GLU A 94 -6.88 -10.29 1.35
C GLU A 94 -7.29 -8.85 1.02
N ALA A 95 -6.99 -8.41 -0.20
CA ALA A 95 -7.45 -7.12 -0.73
C ALA A 95 -8.24 -7.37 -2.02
N ARG A 96 -9.49 -6.91 -2.06
CA ARG A 96 -10.43 -7.16 -3.15
C ARG A 96 -11.11 -5.87 -3.58
N ALA A 97 -11.18 -5.63 -4.88
CA ALA A 97 -11.90 -4.48 -5.41
C ALA A 97 -13.41 -4.66 -5.24
N LEU A 98 -14.08 -3.66 -4.68
CA LEU A 98 -15.55 -3.65 -4.54
C LEU A 98 -16.25 -3.03 -5.74
N GLU A 99 -15.50 -2.31 -6.55
CA GLU A 99 -15.97 -1.66 -7.78
C GLU A 99 -14.76 -1.49 -8.70
N THR A 100 -14.99 -1.01 -9.92
CA THR A 100 -13.88 -0.66 -10.82
C THR A 100 -12.96 0.33 -10.11
N SER A 101 -11.69 -0.02 -9.99
CA SER A 101 -10.72 0.71 -9.18
C SER A 101 -9.39 0.81 -9.88
N VAL A 102 -8.62 1.83 -9.50
CA VAL A 102 -7.21 1.96 -9.89
C VAL A 102 -6.38 2.09 -8.62
N VAL A 103 -5.34 1.28 -8.51
CA VAL A 103 -4.38 1.37 -7.41
C VAL A 103 -2.98 1.54 -7.96
N THR A 104 -2.15 2.29 -7.26
CA THR A 104 -0.72 2.36 -7.56
C THR A 104 -0.01 1.33 -6.70
N ALA A 105 0.72 0.41 -7.32
CA ALA A 105 1.55 -0.59 -6.65
C ALA A 105 2.98 -0.08 -6.59
N VAL A 106 3.57 -0.05 -5.40
CA VAL A 106 4.95 0.42 -5.19
C VAL A 106 5.77 -0.70 -4.58
N PRO A 107 6.85 -1.14 -5.25
CA PRO A 107 7.72 -2.19 -4.70
C PRO A 107 8.35 -1.76 -3.38
N TYR A 108 8.52 -2.71 -2.45
CA TYR A 108 9.17 -2.44 -1.17
C TYR A 108 10.63 -2.03 -1.30
N GLY A 109 11.35 -2.58 -2.29
CA GLY A 109 12.79 -2.37 -2.43
C GLY A 109 13.21 -0.90 -2.39
N PRO A 110 12.70 -0.05 -3.31
CA PRO A 110 13.03 1.37 -3.32
C PRO A 110 12.65 2.09 -2.02
N VAL A 111 11.51 1.75 -1.43
CA VAL A 111 11.05 2.36 -0.17
C VAL A 111 11.98 1.97 0.98
N ARG A 112 12.31 0.68 1.08
CA ARG A 112 13.23 0.18 2.10
C ARG A 112 14.59 0.85 1.99
N ASN A 113 15.12 0.94 0.80
CA ASN A 113 16.41 1.57 0.51
C ASN A 113 16.44 3.02 0.98
N LEU A 114 15.36 3.75 0.69
CA LEU A 114 15.21 5.14 1.09
C LEU A 114 15.29 5.30 2.60
N TYR A 115 14.52 4.50 3.34
CA TYR A 115 14.47 4.60 4.80
C TYR A 115 15.72 4.06 5.48
N GLU A 116 16.38 3.05 4.92
CA GLU A 116 17.66 2.55 5.45
C GLU A 116 18.77 3.59 5.32
N ASN A 117 18.74 4.37 4.25
CA ASN A 117 19.72 5.44 4.02
C ASN A 117 19.36 6.76 4.71
N ASN A 118 18.14 6.87 5.24
CA ASN A 118 17.66 8.08 5.91
C ASN A 118 16.89 7.72 7.18
N PRO A 119 17.56 7.20 8.23
CA PRO A 119 16.88 6.74 9.44
C PRO A 119 16.03 7.81 10.13
N ALA A 120 16.39 9.08 10.00
CA ALA A 120 15.62 10.19 10.56
C ALA A 120 14.21 10.27 9.98
N LEU A 121 14.06 9.95 8.68
CA LEU A 121 12.74 9.91 8.03
C LEU A 121 11.89 8.78 8.59
N LEU A 122 12.49 7.62 8.84
CA LEU A 122 11.79 6.48 9.42
C LEU A 122 11.24 6.84 10.81
N TRP A 123 12.04 7.50 11.65
CA TRP A 123 11.59 7.93 12.97
C TRP A 123 10.44 8.92 12.91
N ARG A 124 10.41 9.79 11.90
CA ARG A 124 9.27 10.71 11.68
C ARG A 124 7.99 9.94 11.36
N VAL A 125 8.08 8.91 10.53
CA VAL A 125 6.93 8.05 10.21
C VAL A 125 6.44 7.34 11.46
N VAL A 126 7.34 6.77 12.26
CA VAL A 126 6.99 6.10 13.51
C VAL A 126 6.28 7.06 14.47
N ALA A 127 6.71 8.32 14.53
CA ALA A 127 6.10 9.32 15.39
C ALA A 127 4.67 9.69 14.97
N MET A 128 4.29 9.42 13.70
CA MET A 128 2.94 9.68 13.21
C MET A 128 1.96 8.51 13.48
N LEU A 129 2.48 7.37 13.89
CA LEU A 129 1.66 6.22 14.22
C LEU A 129 1.06 6.39 15.63
#